data_a1ee5a592c03a1a7c2638b7489073faa
#
_entry.id   a1ee5a592c03a1a7c2638b7489073faa
#
_cell.length_a   1.000
_cell.length_b   1.000
_cell.length_c   1.000
_cell.angle_alpha   90.00
_cell.angle_beta   90.00
_cell.angle_gamma   90.00
#
_symmetry.space_group_name_H-M   'P 1'
#
loop_
_entity.id
_entity.type
_entity.pdbx_description
1 polymer ?
#
loop_
_entity_poly.entity_id
_entity_poly.type
_entity_poly.pdbx_seq_one_letter_code
_entity_poly.pdbx_strand_id
1 'polypeptide(L)'
;RLQPDALEAAITPKTKWFLFYSPSNPSGAAYSPDDLKKLTDVLMRHQQVWTLTDDIYEHLIYDDAVFATPAQVEPGLKDRTLTLNGLSKAYSMTGWRLGYAAGPKQLIGAMRKLQSQSTSNPCSITQWAAVEALNGPQDFIAENNKSFVERRDLVVSMLNQATGIECAKPEGAFYVYPSCAGTIGKTTPKGVKIDSDEAFVTALLEDEGVACVHGAAFESSPAFRISYATSTEALEEACKRNQRICAS
;
A
#
# COMPACT_ATOMS: atom_id res chain seq x y z
N ARG A 1 -2.49 11.77 1.39
CA ARG A 1 -3.60 11.32 2.28
C ARG A 1 -4.87 12.09 1.93
N LEU A 2 -6.00 11.38 1.89
CA LEU A 2 -7.32 11.97 1.70
C LEU A 2 -7.65 12.92 2.86
N GLN A 3 -8.20 14.09 2.55
CA GLN A 3 -8.64 15.07 3.55
C GLN A 3 -10.14 14.91 3.81
N PRO A 4 -10.64 15.23 5.03
CA PRO A 4 -12.06 15.11 5.39
C PRO A 4 -12.98 15.88 4.45
N ASP A 5 -12.62 17.11 4.08
CA ASP A 5 -13.44 17.95 3.18
C ASP A 5 -13.55 17.34 1.77
N ALA A 6 -12.47 16.71 1.28
CA ALA A 6 -12.48 16.03 0.00
C ALA A 6 -13.36 14.76 0.05
N LEU A 7 -13.34 14.03 1.17
CA LEU A 7 -14.24 12.90 1.38
C LEU A 7 -15.70 13.35 1.42
N GLU A 8 -16.02 14.40 2.18
CA GLU A 8 -17.37 14.95 2.28
C GLU A 8 -17.90 15.36 0.89
N ALA A 9 -17.08 16.08 0.11
CA ALA A 9 -17.44 16.54 -1.23
C ALA A 9 -17.65 15.39 -2.24
N ALA A 10 -16.98 14.25 -2.06
CA ALA A 10 -17.08 13.10 -2.94
C ALA A 10 -18.30 12.21 -2.65
N ILE A 11 -18.87 12.27 -1.45
CA ILE A 11 -20.02 11.46 -1.07
C ILE A 11 -21.30 12.00 -1.71
N THR A 12 -22.05 11.12 -2.35
CA THR A 12 -23.36 11.42 -2.96
C THR A 12 -24.41 10.43 -2.46
N PRO A 13 -25.71 10.64 -2.72
CA PRO A 13 -26.74 9.63 -2.43
C PRO A 13 -26.52 8.28 -3.12
N LYS A 14 -25.68 8.21 -4.16
CA LYS A 14 -25.32 7.00 -4.88
C LYS A 14 -24.11 6.28 -4.28
N THR A 15 -23.35 6.94 -3.41
CA THR A 15 -22.17 6.37 -2.77
C THR A 15 -22.58 5.24 -1.82
N LYS A 16 -22.09 4.03 -2.08
CA LYS A 16 -22.41 2.84 -1.29
C LYS A 16 -21.25 2.40 -0.41
N TRP A 17 -20.02 2.55 -0.89
CA TRP A 17 -18.82 2.08 -0.23
C TRP A 17 -17.74 3.16 -0.20
N PHE A 18 -17.08 3.27 0.96
CA PHE A 18 -15.80 3.90 1.13
C PHE A 18 -14.74 2.80 1.21
N LEU A 19 -13.84 2.77 0.23
CA LEU A 19 -12.72 1.82 0.20
C LEU A 19 -11.51 2.50 0.81
N PHE A 20 -10.98 1.92 1.88
CA PHE A 20 -9.88 2.48 2.65
C PHE A 20 -8.78 1.45 2.84
N TYR A 21 -7.53 1.88 2.82
CA TYR A 21 -6.38 1.05 3.15
C TYR A 21 -5.25 1.90 3.72
N SER A 22 -4.71 1.45 4.86
CA SER A 22 -3.61 2.11 5.57
C SER A 22 -2.82 1.05 6.34
N PRO A 23 -1.49 0.96 6.14
CA PRO A 23 -0.65 1.71 5.18
C PRO A 23 -1.02 1.45 3.72
N SER A 24 -0.80 2.48 2.89
CA SER A 24 -1.26 2.48 1.50
C SER A 24 -0.28 1.78 0.54
N ASN A 25 -0.81 1.08 -0.43
CA ASN A 25 -0.16 0.75 -1.68
C ASN A 25 -0.75 1.69 -2.76
N PRO A 26 0.03 2.62 -3.38
CA PRO A 26 1.49 2.53 -3.60
C PRO A 26 2.37 3.35 -2.64
N SER A 27 1.82 4.27 -1.84
CA SER A 27 2.61 5.34 -1.21
C SER A 27 3.32 4.95 0.09
N GLY A 28 2.90 3.87 0.74
CA GLY A 28 3.37 3.53 2.09
C GLY A 28 2.90 4.48 3.19
N ALA A 29 2.07 5.48 2.84
CA ALA A 29 1.54 6.42 3.82
C ALA A 29 0.55 5.74 4.76
N ALA A 30 0.66 6.04 6.06
CA ALA A 30 -0.26 5.58 7.08
C ALA A 30 -1.04 6.76 7.68
N TYR A 31 -2.27 6.52 8.10
CA TYR A 31 -3.08 7.49 8.83
C TYR A 31 -2.84 7.32 10.33
N SER A 32 -2.63 8.44 11.03
CA SER A 32 -2.69 8.43 12.49
C SER A 32 -4.11 8.16 12.98
N PRO A 33 -4.31 7.66 14.21
CA PRO A 33 -5.64 7.53 14.79
C PRO A 33 -6.46 8.83 14.71
N ASP A 34 -5.84 9.98 14.95
CA ASP A 34 -6.49 11.31 14.90
C ASP A 34 -6.92 11.70 13.47
N ASP A 35 -6.08 11.45 12.47
CA ASP A 35 -6.44 11.73 11.08
C ASP A 35 -7.52 10.78 10.58
N LEU A 36 -7.46 9.52 10.99
CA LEU A 36 -8.50 8.55 10.67
C LEU A 36 -9.83 8.91 11.36
N LYS A 37 -9.78 9.42 12.60
CA LYS A 37 -10.98 9.90 13.30
C LYS A 37 -11.71 11.00 12.53
N LYS A 38 -10.99 11.94 11.94
CA LYS A 38 -11.58 12.99 11.11
C LYS A 38 -12.33 12.43 9.89
N LEU A 39 -11.79 11.38 9.26
CA LEU A 39 -12.47 10.70 8.14
C LEU A 39 -13.70 9.91 8.61
N THR A 40 -13.59 9.21 9.75
CA THR A 40 -14.72 8.45 10.29
C THR A 40 -15.85 9.37 10.78
N ASP A 41 -15.55 10.58 11.26
CA ASP A 41 -16.57 11.60 11.60
C ASP A 41 -17.37 12.04 10.37
N VAL A 42 -16.75 12.12 9.19
CA VAL A 42 -17.47 12.30 7.92
C VAL A 42 -18.40 11.12 7.66
N LEU A 43 -17.90 9.89 7.73
CA LEU A 43 -18.69 8.69 7.47
C LEU A 43 -19.86 8.53 8.44
N MET A 44 -19.74 8.99 9.68
CA MET A 44 -20.83 8.94 10.66
C MET A 44 -22.03 9.84 10.27
N ARG A 45 -21.80 10.88 9.47
CA ARG A 45 -22.88 11.71 8.90
C ARG A 45 -23.60 11.06 7.71
N HIS A 46 -22.98 10.04 7.09
CA HIS A 46 -23.47 9.39 5.87
C HIS A 46 -23.78 7.90 6.13
N GLN A 47 -24.94 7.65 6.77
CA GLN A 47 -25.33 6.30 7.23
C GLN A 47 -25.49 5.26 6.11
N GLN A 48 -25.70 5.70 4.86
CA GLN A 48 -25.82 4.81 3.70
C GLN A 48 -24.47 4.29 3.20
N VAL A 49 -23.34 4.89 3.61
CA VAL A 49 -22.01 4.51 3.16
C VAL A 49 -21.44 3.42 4.05
N TRP A 50 -21.11 2.29 3.46
CA TRP A 50 -20.38 1.20 4.09
C TRP A 50 -18.88 1.44 3.97
N THR A 51 -18.12 0.94 4.92
CA THR A 51 -16.65 1.00 4.90
C THR A 51 -16.08 -0.37 4.60
N LEU A 52 -15.16 -0.45 3.63
CA LEU A 52 -14.27 -1.59 3.46
C LEU A 52 -12.87 -1.10 3.79
N THR A 53 -12.23 -1.70 4.78
CA THR A 53 -10.83 -1.42 5.10
C THR A 53 -9.97 -2.63 4.78
N ASP A 54 -8.85 -2.41 4.10
CA ASP A 54 -7.83 -3.43 3.84
C ASP A 54 -6.62 -3.16 4.75
N ASP A 55 -6.54 -3.95 5.81
CA ASP A 55 -5.57 -3.82 6.89
C ASP A 55 -4.34 -4.75 6.66
N ILE A 56 -4.12 -5.25 5.45
CA ILE A 56 -3.10 -6.26 5.14
C ILE A 56 -1.67 -5.83 5.48
N TYR A 57 -1.43 -4.52 5.64
CA TYR A 57 -0.15 -3.96 6.07
C TYR A 57 -0.12 -3.53 7.55
N GLU A 58 -1.09 -3.91 8.38
CA GLU A 58 -1.21 -3.47 9.78
C GLU A 58 0.07 -3.65 10.61
N HIS A 59 0.80 -4.73 10.37
CA HIS A 59 2.04 -5.05 11.08
C HIS A 59 3.30 -4.41 10.45
N LEU A 60 3.18 -3.81 9.28
CA LEU A 60 4.29 -3.16 8.56
C LEU A 60 4.18 -1.65 8.75
N ILE A 61 4.37 -1.23 9.99
CA ILE A 61 4.36 0.16 10.45
C ILE A 61 5.71 0.45 11.09
N TYR A 62 6.26 1.62 10.84
CA TYR A 62 7.62 1.98 11.18
C TYR A 62 7.70 3.25 12.00
N ASP A 63 8.85 3.42 12.66
CA ASP A 63 9.15 4.57 13.53
C ASP A 63 8.08 4.71 14.64
N ASP A 64 7.55 5.89 14.86
CA ASP A 64 6.53 6.18 15.88
C ASP A 64 5.09 6.11 15.34
N ALA A 65 4.90 5.62 14.12
CA ALA A 65 3.57 5.49 13.54
C ALA A 65 2.77 4.40 14.26
N VAL A 66 1.50 4.68 14.52
CA VAL A 66 0.58 3.76 15.19
C VAL A 66 -0.49 3.34 14.22
N PHE A 67 -0.65 2.03 14.03
CA PHE A 67 -1.73 1.50 13.21
C PHE A 67 -3.09 1.74 13.88
N ALA A 68 -4.07 2.10 13.05
CA ALA A 68 -5.47 2.20 13.45
C ALA A 68 -6.39 1.82 12.29
N THR A 69 -7.53 1.22 12.60
CA THR A 69 -8.56 0.86 11.63
C THR A 69 -9.88 1.59 11.91
N PRO A 70 -10.72 1.87 10.89
CA PRO A 70 -11.93 2.69 11.06
C PRO A 70 -12.85 2.24 12.20
N ALA A 71 -13.13 0.94 12.32
CA ALA A 71 -14.01 0.43 13.36
C ALA A 71 -13.41 0.45 14.78
N GLN A 72 -12.08 0.58 14.91
CA GLN A 72 -11.40 0.77 16.18
C GLN A 72 -11.51 2.22 16.64
N VAL A 73 -11.25 3.15 15.72
CA VAL A 73 -11.26 4.60 15.98
C VAL A 73 -12.69 5.11 16.21
N GLU A 74 -13.65 4.56 15.46
CA GLU A 74 -15.07 4.89 15.56
C GLU A 74 -15.92 3.61 15.67
N PRO A 75 -16.21 3.13 16.90
CA PRO A 75 -16.99 1.92 17.10
C PRO A 75 -18.40 1.96 16.49
N GLY A 76 -18.98 3.15 16.29
CA GLY A 76 -20.27 3.33 15.60
C GLY A 76 -20.27 2.91 14.14
N LEU A 77 -19.11 2.72 13.52
CA LEU A 77 -18.97 2.18 12.16
C LEU A 77 -19.00 0.64 12.10
N LYS A 78 -18.83 -0.05 13.22
CA LYS A 78 -18.62 -1.51 13.25
C LYS A 78 -19.68 -2.31 12.48
N ASP A 79 -20.95 -1.93 12.61
CA ASP A 79 -22.07 -2.63 11.98
C ASP A 79 -22.20 -2.39 10.46
N ARG A 80 -21.34 -1.57 9.90
CA ARG A 80 -21.24 -1.29 8.45
C ARG A 80 -19.81 -1.22 7.96
N THR A 81 -18.89 -1.89 8.66
CA THR A 81 -17.48 -2.03 8.25
C THR A 81 -17.16 -3.48 7.92
N LEU A 82 -16.53 -3.69 6.77
CA LEU A 82 -15.87 -4.92 6.38
C LEU A 82 -14.37 -4.72 6.48
N THR A 83 -13.73 -5.41 7.42
CA THR A 83 -12.27 -5.41 7.57
C THR A 83 -11.70 -6.61 6.85
N LEU A 84 -10.77 -6.35 5.93
CA LEU A 84 -10.00 -7.36 5.21
C LEU A 84 -8.59 -7.44 5.78
N ASN A 85 -8.04 -8.64 5.83
CA ASN A 85 -6.65 -8.87 6.19
C ASN A 85 -6.14 -10.18 5.56
N GLY A 86 -4.87 -10.51 5.76
CA GLY A 86 -4.30 -11.73 5.21
C GLY A 86 -2.87 -11.99 5.64
N LEU A 87 -2.36 -13.16 5.27
CA LEU A 87 -1.04 -13.63 5.68
C LEU A 87 0.07 -13.26 4.68
N SER A 88 -0.32 -12.74 3.52
CA SER A 88 0.60 -12.55 2.39
C SER A 88 1.76 -11.61 2.68
N LYS A 89 1.58 -10.60 3.55
CA LYS A 89 2.53 -9.50 3.73
C LYS A 89 3.36 -9.68 4.99
N ALA A 90 2.81 -9.44 6.16
CA ALA A 90 3.54 -9.53 7.43
C ALA A 90 4.12 -10.93 7.69
N TYR A 91 3.41 -11.98 7.26
CA TYR A 91 3.83 -13.36 7.41
C TYR A 91 4.64 -13.91 6.22
N SER A 92 4.91 -13.10 5.19
CA SER A 92 5.63 -13.53 3.97
C SER A 92 5.01 -14.75 3.28
N MET A 93 3.69 -14.91 3.36
CA MET A 93 2.94 -16.09 2.90
C MET A 93 2.16 -15.81 1.61
N THR A 94 2.75 -15.11 0.64
CA THR A 94 2.08 -14.77 -0.63
C THR A 94 1.63 -16.00 -1.41
N GLY A 95 2.45 -17.07 -1.44
CA GLY A 95 2.17 -18.32 -2.15
C GLY A 95 1.07 -19.18 -1.51
N TRP A 96 0.75 -18.94 -0.25
CA TRP A 96 -0.27 -19.69 0.49
C TRP A 96 -1.72 -19.28 0.14
N ARG A 97 -1.89 -18.15 -0.51
CA ARG A 97 -3.17 -17.68 -1.08
C ARG A 97 -4.32 -17.63 -0.08
N LEU A 98 -4.12 -17.02 1.10
CA LEU A 98 -5.14 -16.87 2.13
C LEU A 98 -5.27 -15.43 2.60
N GLY A 99 -6.50 -14.93 2.57
CA GLY A 99 -6.96 -13.74 3.25
C GLY A 99 -8.22 -14.06 4.05
N TYR A 100 -8.59 -13.17 4.93
CA TYR A 100 -9.80 -13.31 5.75
C TYR A 100 -10.49 -11.95 5.91
N ALA A 101 -11.77 -12.02 6.28
CA ALA A 101 -12.59 -10.84 6.48
C ALA A 101 -13.40 -10.94 7.77
N ALA A 102 -13.55 -9.82 8.44
CA ALA A 102 -14.44 -9.64 9.59
C ALA A 102 -15.45 -8.53 9.30
N GLY A 103 -16.70 -8.72 9.67
CA GLY A 103 -17.74 -7.72 9.43
C GLY A 103 -19.12 -8.19 9.88
N PRO A 104 -20.17 -7.43 9.56
CA PRO A 104 -21.53 -7.75 9.95
C PRO A 104 -21.98 -9.14 9.47
N LYS A 105 -22.60 -9.89 10.34
CA LYS A 105 -23.01 -11.30 10.11
C LYS A 105 -23.75 -11.49 8.77
N GLN A 106 -24.64 -10.56 8.43
CA GLN A 106 -25.43 -10.64 7.21
C GLN A 106 -24.54 -10.53 5.95
N LEU A 107 -23.59 -9.59 5.93
CA LEU A 107 -22.64 -9.42 4.84
C LEU A 107 -21.72 -10.64 4.70
N ILE A 108 -21.11 -11.09 5.80
CA ILE A 108 -20.25 -12.28 5.81
C ILE A 108 -21.03 -13.52 5.36
N GLY A 109 -22.30 -13.66 5.77
CA GLY A 109 -23.17 -14.75 5.31
C GLY A 109 -23.39 -14.73 3.79
N ALA A 110 -23.62 -13.56 3.19
CA ALA A 110 -23.76 -13.39 1.76
C ALA A 110 -22.44 -13.71 1.02
N MET A 111 -21.31 -13.23 1.51
CA MET A 111 -19.98 -13.53 0.96
C MET A 111 -19.67 -15.02 0.97
N ARG A 112 -19.95 -15.72 2.06
CA ARG A 112 -19.79 -17.18 2.19
C ARG A 112 -20.64 -17.93 1.17
N LYS A 113 -21.88 -17.49 0.97
CA LYS A 113 -22.78 -18.10 -0.04
C LYS A 113 -22.21 -17.97 -1.45
N LEU A 114 -21.73 -16.78 -1.83
CA LEU A 114 -21.11 -16.56 -3.15
C LEU A 114 -19.82 -17.38 -3.29
N GLN A 115 -18.95 -17.37 -2.31
CA GLN A 115 -17.70 -18.12 -2.34
C GLN A 115 -17.93 -19.62 -2.47
N SER A 116 -18.93 -20.17 -1.77
CA SER A 116 -19.25 -21.60 -1.83
C SER A 116 -19.69 -22.06 -3.25
N GLN A 117 -20.16 -21.13 -4.08
CA GLN A 117 -20.58 -21.41 -5.46
C GLN A 117 -19.48 -21.13 -6.50
N SER A 118 -18.33 -20.63 -6.07
CA SER A 118 -17.19 -20.31 -6.95
C SER A 118 -15.94 -21.10 -6.58
N THR A 119 -15.15 -20.59 -5.63
CA THR A 119 -13.87 -21.19 -5.20
C THR A 119 -14.00 -22.11 -3.98
N SER A 120 -15.18 -22.27 -3.43
CA SER A 120 -15.52 -23.03 -2.22
C SER A 120 -14.87 -22.45 -0.96
N ASN A 121 -13.57 -22.62 -0.77
CA ASN A 121 -12.76 -22.11 0.36
C ASN A 121 -11.27 -22.18 0.04
N PRO A 122 -10.40 -21.53 0.83
CA PRO A 122 -8.96 -21.73 0.74
C PRO A 122 -8.56 -23.18 1.00
N CYS A 123 -7.41 -23.60 0.47
CA CYS A 123 -6.84 -24.93 0.70
C CYS A 123 -6.78 -25.23 2.22
N SER A 124 -7.18 -26.43 2.63
CA SER A 124 -7.20 -26.82 4.06
C SER A 124 -5.82 -26.81 4.72
N ILE A 125 -4.77 -27.17 3.97
CA ILE A 125 -3.37 -27.09 4.47
C ILE A 125 -3.03 -25.63 4.78
N THR A 126 -3.40 -24.71 3.89
CA THR A 126 -3.21 -23.27 4.09
C THR A 126 -3.96 -22.76 5.31
N GLN A 127 -5.19 -23.25 5.56
CA GLN A 127 -5.96 -22.85 6.73
C GLN A 127 -5.28 -23.27 8.04
N TRP A 128 -4.70 -24.46 8.11
CA TRP A 128 -3.91 -24.89 9.27
C TRP A 128 -2.60 -24.09 9.42
N ALA A 129 -1.92 -23.80 8.32
CA ALA A 129 -0.77 -22.88 8.34
C ALA A 129 -1.15 -21.49 8.85
N ALA A 130 -2.36 -20.99 8.51
CA ALA A 130 -2.87 -19.73 9.02
C ALA A 130 -3.14 -19.76 10.53
N VAL A 131 -3.64 -20.88 11.04
CA VAL A 131 -3.84 -21.06 12.51
C VAL A 131 -2.51 -20.90 13.24
N GLU A 132 -1.45 -21.55 12.75
CA GLU A 132 -0.10 -21.43 13.33
C GLU A 132 0.45 -20.01 13.18
N ALA A 133 0.34 -19.42 11.99
CA ALA A 133 0.85 -18.06 11.74
C ALA A 133 0.20 -17.02 12.67
N LEU A 134 -1.09 -17.14 12.94
CA LEU A 134 -1.83 -16.16 13.77
C LEU A 134 -1.72 -16.41 15.28
N ASN A 135 -1.45 -17.64 15.73
CA ASN A 135 -1.40 -17.98 17.14
C ASN A 135 0.01 -18.32 17.65
N GLY A 136 0.96 -18.57 16.74
CA GLY A 136 2.36 -18.85 17.04
C GLY A 136 3.15 -17.60 17.42
N PRO A 137 4.46 -17.73 17.64
CA PRO A 137 5.35 -16.60 17.95
C PRO A 137 5.31 -15.52 16.86
N GLN A 138 5.32 -14.25 17.26
CA GLN A 138 5.22 -13.09 16.37
C GLN A 138 6.53 -12.26 16.31
N ASP A 139 7.59 -12.68 17.00
CA ASP A 139 8.84 -11.91 17.16
C ASP A 139 9.52 -11.61 15.82
N PHE A 140 9.41 -12.52 14.84
CA PHE A 140 9.96 -12.35 13.50
C PHE A 140 9.40 -11.12 12.76
N ILE A 141 8.17 -10.67 13.08
CA ILE A 141 7.58 -9.47 12.47
C ILE A 141 8.40 -8.24 12.83
N ALA A 142 8.76 -8.10 14.11
CA ALA A 142 9.58 -6.99 14.57
C ALA A 142 11.00 -7.02 13.96
N GLU A 143 11.58 -8.21 13.78
CA GLU A 143 12.88 -8.40 13.13
C GLU A 143 12.81 -8.03 11.64
N ASN A 144 11.79 -8.50 10.93
CA ASN A 144 11.56 -8.14 9.53
C ASN A 144 11.35 -6.64 9.34
N ASN A 145 10.62 -5.99 10.27
CA ASN A 145 10.39 -4.55 10.22
C ASN A 145 11.71 -3.75 10.35
N LYS A 146 12.69 -4.19 11.15
CA LYS A 146 14.01 -3.56 11.19
C LYS A 146 14.68 -3.57 9.82
N SER A 147 14.69 -4.71 9.15
CA SER A 147 15.22 -4.83 7.79
C SER A 147 14.47 -3.95 6.77
N PHE A 148 13.16 -3.83 6.91
CA PHE A 148 12.37 -2.93 6.05
C PHE A 148 12.67 -1.47 6.31
N VAL A 149 12.86 -1.05 7.55
CA VAL A 149 13.27 0.31 7.91
C VAL A 149 14.63 0.66 7.29
N GLU A 150 15.61 -0.22 7.43
CA GLU A 150 16.95 -0.01 6.84
C GLU A 150 16.88 0.14 5.31
N ARG A 151 16.15 -0.75 4.63
CA ARG A 151 15.97 -0.72 3.17
C ARG A 151 15.20 0.51 2.72
N ARG A 152 14.14 0.88 3.43
CA ARG A 152 13.37 2.10 3.18
C ARG A 152 14.27 3.34 3.22
N ASP A 153 15.02 3.48 4.31
CA ASP A 153 15.88 4.66 4.54
C ASP A 153 17.00 4.74 3.52
N LEU A 154 17.58 3.60 3.13
CA LEU A 154 18.54 3.50 2.02
C LEU A 154 17.91 4.00 0.70
N VAL A 155 16.77 3.43 0.31
CA VAL A 155 16.13 3.74 -0.97
C VAL A 155 15.71 5.21 -1.02
N VAL A 156 15.08 5.73 0.04
CA VAL A 156 14.69 7.14 0.13
C VAL A 156 15.90 8.06 0.01
N SER A 157 16.99 7.76 0.73
CA SER A 157 18.22 8.55 0.67
C SER A 157 18.84 8.57 -0.73
N MET A 158 18.93 7.41 -1.38
CA MET A 158 19.54 7.30 -2.70
C MET A 158 18.68 7.93 -3.81
N LEU A 159 17.36 7.76 -3.77
CA LEU A 159 16.45 8.35 -4.74
C LEU A 159 16.44 9.88 -4.66
N ASN A 160 16.51 10.47 -3.47
CA ASN A 160 16.58 11.91 -3.31
C ASN A 160 17.92 12.54 -3.77
N GLN A 161 18.91 11.73 -4.15
CA GLN A 161 20.14 12.16 -4.82
C GLN A 161 20.00 12.15 -6.35
N ALA A 162 18.94 11.56 -6.90
CA ALA A 162 18.69 11.54 -8.33
C ALA A 162 18.05 12.85 -8.80
N THR A 163 18.60 13.47 -9.83
CA THR A 163 18.13 14.76 -10.34
C THR A 163 16.69 14.67 -10.86
N GLY A 164 15.78 15.43 -10.25
CA GLY A 164 14.37 15.50 -10.68
C GLY A 164 13.48 14.43 -10.03
N ILE A 165 14.01 13.66 -9.07
CA ILE A 165 13.24 12.72 -8.24
C ILE A 165 13.08 13.30 -6.85
N GLU A 166 11.87 13.18 -6.30
CA GLU A 166 11.55 13.52 -4.91
C GLU A 166 10.83 12.34 -4.26
N CYS A 167 11.43 11.79 -3.20
CA CYS A 167 10.93 10.62 -2.49
C CYS A 167 10.63 10.96 -1.04
N ALA A 168 9.34 10.99 -0.68
CA ALA A 168 8.92 11.10 0.71
C ALA A 168 9.19 9.78 1.45
N LYS A 169 9.53 9.89 2.75
CA LYS A 169 9.71 8.72 3.63
C LYS A 169 8.35 8.16 4.03
N PRO A 170 8.01 6.90 3.66
CA PRO A 170 6.75 6.28 4.05
C PRO A 170 6.75 5.82 5.51
N GLU A 171 5.56 5.79 6.11
CA GLU A 171 5.37 5.33 7.48
C GLU A 171 5.09 3.82 7.58
N GLY A 172 4.81 3.15 6.45
CA GLY A 172 4.50 1.72 6.47
C GLY A 172 4.53 1.03 5.11
N ALA A 173 4.04 -0.20 5.05
CA ALA A 173 4.14 -1.11 3.91
C ALA A 173 5.61 -1.36 3.51
N PHE A 174 5.88 -1.71 2.27
CA PHE A 174 7.23 -1.88 1.74
C PHE A 174 7.38 -1.23 0.35
N TYR A 175 6.80 -0.05 0.20
CA TYR A 175 6.84 0.73 -1.03
C TYR A 175 7.33 2.14 -0.75
N VAL A 176 8.11 2.68 -1.70
CA VAL A 176 8.28 4.12 -1.88
C VAL A 176 7.55 4.55 -3.14
N TYR A 177 7.10 5.80 -3.14
CA TYR A 177 6.35 6.38 -4.25
C TYR A 177 6.92 7.76 -4.62
N PRO A 178 8.14 7.77 -5.23
CA PRO A 178 8.79 9.01 -5.60
C PRO A 178 8.08 9.70 -6.76
N SER A 179 8.04 11.02 -6.69
CA SER A 179 7.70 11.89 -7.82
C SER A 179 8.86 11.91 -8.81
N CYS A 180 8.54 11.80 -10.09
CA CYS A 180 9.46 12.01 -11.20
C CYS A 180 9.14 13.29 -12.00
N ALA A 181 8.41 14.23 -11.40
CA ALA A 181 7.99 15.46 -12.05
C ALA A 181 9.16 16.26 -12.63
N GLY A 182 10.31 16.27 -11.94
CA GLY A 182 11.50 16.98 -12.40
C GLY A 182 12.25 16.32 -13.57
N THR A 183 11.82 15.12 -14.03
CA THR A 183 12.36 14.45 -15.22
C THR A 183 11.51 14.69 -16.46
N ILE A 184 10.25 15.11 -16.29
CA ILE A 184 9.34 15.36 -17.42
C ILE A 184 9.89 16.47 -18.32
N GLY A 185 9.87 16.22 -19.62
CA GLY A 185 10.43 17.11 -20.65
C GLY A 185 11.92 16.93 -20.93
N LYS A 186 12.63 16.14 -20.10
CA LYS A 186 14.05 15.82 -20.31
C LYS A 186 14.23 14.64 -21.27
N THR A 187 15.48 14.41 -21.64
CA THR A 187 15.88 13.29 -22.49
C THR A 187 16.89 12.44 -21.73
N THR A 188 16.73 11.12 -21.76
CA THR A 188 17.67 10.19 -21.11
C THR A 188 19.04 10.22 -21.79
N PRO A 189 20.11 9.71 -21.14
CA PRO A 189 21.44 9.58 -21.77
C PRO A 189 21.42 8.80 -23.09
N LYS A 190 20.44 7.91 -23.29
CA LYS A 190 20.28 7.16 -24.57
C LYS A 190 19.35 7.84 -25.58
N GLY A 191 18.88 9.06 -25.29
CA GLY A 191 18.10 9.85 -26.24
C GLY A 191 16.59 9.65 -26.18
N VAL A 192 16.07 8.96 -25.15
CA VAL A 192 14.61 8.77 -24.96
C VAL A 192 14.02 10.02 -24.31
N LYS A 193 13.01 10.63 -24.94
CA LYS A 193 12.28 11.76 -24.36
C LYS A 193 11.29 11.29 -23.31
N ILE A 194 11.34 11.88 -22.12
CA ILE A 194 10.42 11.60 -21.01
C ILE A 194 9.29 12.61 -21.05
N ASP A 195 8.10 12.20 -21.47
CA ASP A 195 6.89 13.02 -21.49
C ASP A 195 5.84 12.62 -20.45
N SER A 196 6.03 11.49 -19.78
CA SER A 196 5.16 10.94 -18.78
C SER A 196 5.92 10.05 -17.77
N ASP A 197 5.30 9.70 -16.66
CA ASP A 197 5.85 8.72 -15.73
C ASP A 197 5.90 7.30 -16.34
N GLU A 198 4.98 6.98 -17.25
CA GLU A 198 5.04 5.73 -18.02
C GLU A 198 6.27 5.69 -18.92
N ALA A 199 6.57 6.80 -19.65
CA ALA A 199 7.77 6.91 -20.46
C ALA A 199 9.05 6.82 -19.61
N PHE A 200 9.06 7.44 -18.41
CA PHE A 200 10.18 7.35 -17.49
C PHE A 200 10.43 5.90 -17.03
N VAL A 201 9.38 5.20 -16.57
CA VAL A 201 9.50 3.81 -16.08
C VAL A 201 9.85 2.84 -17.19
N THR A 202 9.34 3.06 -18.42
CA THR A 202 9.68 2.27 -19.59
C THR A 202 11.17 2.45 -19.96
N ALA A 203 11.65 3.68 -20.00
CA ALA A 203 13.06 3.96 -20.24
C ALA A 203 13.96 3.37 -19.16
N LEU A 204 13.55 3.45 -17.87
CA LEU A 204 14.27 2.86 -16.77
C LEU A 204 14.37 1.32 -16.88
N LEU A 205 13.31 0.68 -17.38
CA LEU A 205 13.31 -0.77 -17.63
C LEU A 205 14.21 -1.13 -18.82
N GLU A 206 14.04 -0.46 -19.95
CA GLU A 206 14.74 -0.79 -21.20
C GLU A 206 16.22 -0.41 -21.17
N ASP A 207 16.55 0.74 -20.59
CA ASP A 207 17.92 1.26 -20.59
C ASP A 207 18.76 0.74 -19.44
N GLU A 208 18.14 0.54 -18.27
CA GLU A 208 18.83 0.23 -17.02
C GLU A 208 18.40 -1.13 -16.41
N GLY A 209 17.37 -1.78 -16.93
CA GLY A 209 16.90 -3.08 -16.43
C GLY A 209 16.25 -3.00 -15.05
N VAL A 210 15.63 -1.86 -14.68
CA VAL A 210 14.94 -1.69 -13.41
C VAL A 210 13.43 -1.62 -13.63
N ALA A 211 12.72 -2.62 -13.13
CA ALA A 211 11.26 -2.70 -13.24
C ALA A 211 10.58 -1.94 -12.09
N CYS A 212 9.76 -0.95 -12.46
CA CYS A 212 8.92 -0.16 -11.57
C CYS A 212 7.49 -0.12 -12.08
N VAL A 213 6.57 0.42 -11.28
CA VAL A 213 5.19 0.64 -11.73
C VAL A 213 4.94 2.14 -11.81
N HIS A 214 4.53 2.63 -12.97
CA HIS A 214 4.24 4.05 -13.21
C HIS A 214 3.01 4.53 -12.42
N GLY A 215 2.97 5.81 -12.10
CA GLY A 215 1.94 6.39 -11.25
C GLY A 215 0.57 6.46 -11.90
N ALA A 216 0.50 6.56 -13.23
CA ALA A 216 -0.77 6.54 -13.96
C ALA A 216 -1.58 5.24 -13.70
N ALA A 217 -0.92 4.10 -13.42
CA ALA A 217 -1.58 2.87 -13.01
C ALA A 217 -2.32 2.98 -11.65
N PHE A 218 -2.01 4.01 -10.87
CA PHE A 218 -2.63 4.33 -9.57
C PHE A 218 -3.39 5.66 -9.61
N GLU A 219 -3.65 6.19 -10.79
CA GLU A 219 -4.30 7.50 -11.01
C GLU A 219 -3.59 8.67 -10.29
N SER A 220 -2.27 8.57 -10.11
CA SER A 220 -1.46 9.51 -9.33
C SER A 220 -0.11 9.76 -10.00
N SER A 221 -0.13 10.58 -11.06
CA SER A 221 1.04 11.01 -11.85
C SER A 221 1.50 12.42 -11.46
N PRO A 222 2.75 12.83 -11.77
CA PRO A 222 3.84 12.00 -12.29
C PRO A 222 4.66 11.36 -11.15
N ALA A 223 4.57 10.07 -10.99
CA ALA A 223 5.24 9.32 -9.93
C ALA A 223 5.48 7.86 -10.36
N PHE A 224 6.17 7.09 -9.53
CA PHE A 224 6.34 5.65 -9.74
C PHE A 224 6.53 4.90 -8.42
N ARG A 225 6.14 3.63 -8.40
CA ARG A 225 6.28 2.77 -7.21
C ARG A 225 7.51 1.88 -7.32
N ILE A 226 8.32 1.87 -6.26
CA ILE A 226 9.35 0.87 -6.01
C ILE A 226 8.96 0.04 -4.79
N SER A 227 9.07 -1.29 -4.89
CA SER A 227 9.01 -2.19 -3.74
C SER A 227 10.41 -2.40 -3.18
N TYR A 228 10.59 -2.24 -1.87
CA TYR A 228 11.85 -2.58 -1.19
C TYR A 228 11.81 -3.94 -0.47
N ALA A 229 10.83 -4.79 -0.81
CA ALA A 229 10.78 -6.18 -0.35
C ALA A 229 11.68 -7.10 -1.20
N THR A 230 12.96 -6.75 -1.29
CA THR A 230 14.02 -7.51 -1.97
C THR A 230 15.35 -7.32 -1.24
N SER A 231 16.45 -7.88 -1.75
CA SER A 231 17.76 -7.75 -1.09
C SER A 231 18.29 -6.31 -1.11
N THR A 232 19.08 -5.94 -0.13
CA THR A 232 19.69 -4.60 0.00
C THR A 232 20.59 -4.29 -1.20
N GLU A 233 21.37 -5.27 -1.66
CA GLU A 233 22.27 -5.14 -2.80
C GLU A 233 21.50 -4.84 -4.11
N ALA A 234 20.35 -5.51 -4.31
CA ALA A 234 19.50 -5.25 -5.48
C ALA A 234 18.91 -3.84 -5.43
N LEU A 235 18.54 -3.36 -4.24
CA LEU A 235 18.01 -2.01 -4.05
C LEU A 235 19.08 -0.94 -4.29
N GLU A 236 20.28 -1.12 -3.76
CA GLU A 236 21.40 -0.21 -4.01
C GLU A 236 21.70 -0.08 -5.51
N GLU A 237 21.79 -1.21 -6.20
CA GLU A 237 22.06 -1.22 -7.63
C GLU A 237 20.91 -0.58 -8.41
N ALA A 238 19.65 -0.88 -8.09
CA ALA A 238 18.49 -0.25 -8.73
C ALA A 238 18.47 1.28 -8.52
N CYS A 239 18.81 1.75 -7.33
CA CYS A 239 18.90 3.19 -7.06
C CYS A 239 20.03 3.86 -7.81
N LYS A 240 21.22 3.23 -7.92
CA LYS A 240 22.33 3.71 -8.74
C LYS A 240 21.95 3.83 -10.21
N ARG A 241 21.20 2.84 -10.73
CA ARG A 241 20.65 2.86 -12.10
C ARG A 241 19.65 3.99 -12.30
N ASN A 242 18.79 4.24 -11.29
CA ASN A 242 17.88 5.37 -11.29
C ASN A 242 18.63 6.71 -11.35
N GLN A 243 19.72 6.86 -10.60
CA GLN A 243 20.56 8.04 -10.63
C GLN A 243 21.22 8.23 -12.00
N ARG A 244 21.68 7.15 -12.68
CA ARG A 244 22.29 7.22 -14.01
C ARG A 244 21.32 7.74 -15.07
N ILE A 245 20.09 7.25 -15.10
CA ILE A 245 19.11 7.70 -16.08
C ILE A 245 18.70 9.17 -15.86
N CYS A 246 18.79 9.65 -14.62
CA CYS A 246 18.47 11.03 -14.24
C CYS A 246 19.66 12.00 -14.40
N ALA A 247 20.84 11.54 -14.76
CA ALA A 247 22.08 12.35 -14.82
C ALA A 247 22.20 13.24 -16.08
N SER A 248 21.16 13.37 -16.87
CA SER A 248 21.10 14.15 -18.12
C SER A 248 20.56 15.56 -17.90
#